data_b9c02c808621fbe9717629bdf2a6f8cc
#
_entry.id   b9c02c808621fbe9717629bdf2a6f8cc
#
_cell.length_a   1.000
_cell.length_b   1.000
_cell.length_c   1.000
_cell.angle_alpha   90.00
_cell.angle_beta   90.00
_cell.angle_gamma   90.00
#
_symmetry.space_group_name_H-M   'P 1'
#
loop_
_entity.id
_entity.type
_entity.pdbx_description
1 polymer ?
#
loop_
_entity_poly.entity_id
_entity_poly.type
_entity_poly.pdbx_seq_one_letter_code
_entity_poly.pdbx_strand_id
1 'polypeptide(L)'
;AKLPSRPANGWVRSIRESLGMSASALGRRLGMTHAAINNFERSEAHDTITLASLQKLADALGCDLQYALIPRKSLHEQLDEQAHKLAREQLTSLLHSMQLEAQGLQDKERERQVESLARDLLEGSRRELWQ
;
A
#
# COMPACT_ATOMS: atom_id res chain seq x y z
N ALA A 1 10.98 -8.29 9.29
CA ALA A 1 10.16 -9.41 9.72
C ALA A 1 8.74 -9.25 9.18
N LYS A 2 8.16 -10.35 8.76
CA LYS A 2 6.78 -10.34 8.27
C LYS A 2 5.81 -10.23 9.45
N LEU A 3 4.82 -9.37 9.31
CA LEU A 3 3.71 -9.34 10.26
C LEU A 3 2.89 -10.63 10.09
N PRO A 4 2.37 -11.19 11.19
CA PRO A 4 1.48 -12.34 11.09
C PRO A 4 0.21 -11.98 10.34
N SER A 5 -0.37 -12.95 9.65
CA SER A 5 -1.61 -12.76 8.92
C SER A 5 -2.78 -12.61 9.88
N ARG A 6 -3.71 -11.73 9.51
CA ARG A 6 -4.92 -11.55 10.29
C ARG A 6 -5.74 -12.87 10.30
N PRO A 7 -6.21 -13.32 11.50
CA PRO A 7 -7.10 -14.47 11.56
C PRO A 7 -8.39 -14.24 10.75
N ALA A 8 -9.02 -15.30 10.29
CA ALA A 8 -10.24 -15.23 9.48
C ALA A 8 -11.36 -14.42 10.15
N ASN A 9 -11.49 -14.53 11.47
CA ASN A 9 -12.50 -13.80 12.23
C ASN A 9 -12.03 -12.46 12.79
N GLY A 10 -10.84 -12.01 12.37
CA GLY A 10 -10.26 -10.75 12.81
C GLY A 10 -9.43 -10.89 14.09
N TRP A 11 -8.57 -9.89 14.32
CA TRP A 11 -7.71 -9.85 15.50
C TRP A 11 -8.49 -9.63 16.79
N VAL A 12 -9.49 -8.77 16.77
CA VAL A 12 -10.26 -8.41 17.96
C VAL A 12 -10.91 -9.65 18.56
N ARG A 13 -11.64 -10.39 17.75
CA ARG A 13 -12.31 -11.61 18.21
C ARG A 13 -11.31 -12.66 18.66
N SER A 14 -10.25 -12.86 17.90
CA SER A 14 -9.23 -13.86 18.20
C SER A 14 -8.56 -13.59 19.54
N ILE A 15 -8.17 -12.34 19.80
CA ILE A 15 -7.53 -11.97 21.06
C ILE A 15 -8.52 -12.04 22.21
N ARG A 16 -9.76 -11.55 22.00
CA ARG A 16 -10.81 -11.62 23.02
C ARG A 16 -11.05 -13.06 23.47
N GLU A 17 -11.21 -13.97 22.52
CA GLU A 17 -11.44 -15.38 22.83
C GLU A 17 -10.23 -16.01 23.53
N SER A 18 -9.02 -15.65 23.12
CA SER A 18 -7.79 -16.13 23.76
C SER A 18 -7.69 -15.68 25.22
N LEU A 19 -8.25 -14.53 25.54
CA LEU A 19 -8.32 -14.02 26.91
C LEU A 19 -9.49 -14.60 27.70
N GLY A 20 -10.33 -15.42 27.09
CA GLY A 20 -11.53 -15.94 27.72
C GLY A 20 -12.58 -14.86 27.98
N MET A 21 -12.56 -13.78 27.21
CA MET A 21 -13.43 -12.63 27.42
C MET A 21 -14.65 -12.72 26.50
N SER A 22 -15.85 -12.54 27.08
CA SER A 22 -17.07 -12.49 26.27
C SER A 22 -17.20 -11.15 25.55
N ALA A 23 -18.02 -11.11 24.49
CA ALA A 23 -18.33 -9.86 23.81
C ALA A 23 -19.00 -8.86 24.76
N SER A 24 -19.83 -9.35 25.68
CA SER A 24 -20.45 -8.50 26.70
C SER A 24 -19.41 -7.90 27.64
N ALA A 25 -18.41 -8.68 28.05
CA ALA A 25 -17.33 -8.17 28.90
C ALA A 25 -16.51 -7.10 28.21
N LEU A 26 -16.17 -7.31 26.96
CA LEU A 26 -15.47 -6.28 26.16
C LEU A 26 -16.34 -5.04 26.01
N GLY A 27 -17.62 -5.22 25.74
CA GLY A 27 -18.58 -4.11 25.66
C GLY A 27 -18.61 -3.27 26.92
N ARG A 28 -18.64 -3.91 28.09
CA ARG A 28 -18.62 -3.19 29.39
C ARG A 28 -17.36 -2.33 29.54
N ARG A 29 -16.21 -2.79 29.07
CA ARG A 29 -14.96 -2.02 29.11
C ARG A 29 -15.03 -0.76 28.26
N LEU A 30 -15.82 -0.78 27.20
CA LEU A 30 -15.94 0.30 26.23
C LEU A 30 -17.24 1.10 26.35
N GLY A 31 -18.13 0.74 27.28
CA GLY A 31 -19.43 1.36 27.38
C GLY A 31 -20.33 1.02 26.19
N MET A 32 -20.16 -0.16 25.61
CA MET A 32 -20.89 -0.60 24.43
C MET A 32 -21.69 -1.86 24.70
N THR A 33 -22.69 -2.10 23.86
CA THR A 33 -23.48 -3.33 23.94
C THR A 33 -22.73 -4.50 23.32
N HIS A 34 -23.10 -5.70 23.70
CA HIS A 34 -22.63 -6.95 23.09
C HIS A 34 -22.84 -6.95 21.57
N ALA A 35 -24.02 -6.45 21.12
CA ALA A 35 -24.32 -6.37 19.69
C ALA A 35 -23.36 -5.41 18.97
N ALA A 36 -23.00 -4.30 19.59
CA ALA A 36 -22.03 -3.35 19.02
C ALA A 36 -20.66 -4.00 18.84
N ILE A 37 -20.21 -4.78 19.83
CA ILE A 37 -18.93 -5.50 19.74
C ILE A 37 -18.98 -6.51 18.59
N ASN A 38 -20.06 -7.28 18.48
CA ASN A 38 -20.22 -8.25 17.40
C ASN A 38 -20.17 -7.57 16.02
N ASN A 39 -20.77 -6.39 15.89
CA ASN A 39 -20.75 -5.62 14.67
C ASN A 39 -19.32 -5.14 14.31
N PHE A 40 -18.56 -4.66 15.31
CA PHE A 40 -17.17 -4.26 15.09
C PHE A 40 -16.30 -5.45 14.68
N GLU A 41 -16.49 -6.61 15.32
CA GLU A 41 -15.73 -7.81 14.97
C GLU A 41 -16.02 -8.27 13.55
N ARG A 42 -17.29 -8.19 13.14
CA ARG A 42 -17.68 -8.49 11.76
C ARG A 42 -17.09 -7.49 10.78
N SER A 43 -17.12 -6.21 11.14
CA SER A 43 -16.54 -5.15 10.31
C SER A 43 -15.04 -5.34 10.10
N GLU A 44 -14.33 -5.74 11.14
CA GLU A 44 -12.90 -6.04 11.01
C GLU A 44 -12.68 -7.22 10.06
N ALA A 45 -13.44 -8.29 10.21
CA ALA A 45 -13.33 -9.48 9.38
C ALA A 45 -13.61 -9.18 7.91
N HIS A 46 -14.46 -8.18 7.62
CA HIS A 46 -14.85 -7.77 6.27
C HIS A 46 -14.09 -6.53 5.75
N ASP A 47 -13.05 -6.10 6.44
CA ASP A 47 -12.21 -4.95 6.04
C ASP A 47 -12.96 -3.62 5.97
N THR A 48 -14.01 -3.45 6.76
CA THR A 48 -14.82 -2.22 6.76
C THR A 48 -14.68 -1.40 8.04
N ILE A 49 -13.98 -1.91 9.05
CA ILE A 49 -13.75 -1.19 10.29
C ILE A 49 -12.79 0.00 10.06
N THR A 50 -12.99 1.09 10.81
CA THR A 50 -12.05 2.20 10.77
C THR A 50 -10.86 1.94 11.68
N LEU A 51 -9.73 2.58 11.39
CA LEU A 51 -8.56 2.50 12.26
C LEU A 51 -8.87 3.07 13.64
N ALA A 52 -9.67 4.14 13.72
CA ALA A 52 -10.05 4.73 15.01
C ALA A 52 -10.83 3.74 15.86
N SER A 53 -11.78 3.03 15.28
CA SER A 53 -12.56 2.01 16.00
C SER A 53 -11.68 0.84 16.43
N LEU A 54 -10.80 0.40 15.53
CA LEU A 54 -9.88 -0.70 15.83
C LEU A 54 -8.93 -0.34 16.96
N GLN A 55 -8.46 0.93 17.00
CA GLN A 55 -7.60 1.44 18.07
C GLN A 55 -8.30 1.34 19.44
N LYS A 56 -9.56 1.73 19.50
CA LYS A 56 -10.34 1.65 20.74
C LYS A 56 -10.49 0.22 21.24
N LEU A 57 -10.77 -0.69 20.32
CA LEU A 57 -10.91 -2.11 20.64
C LEU A 57 -9.58 -2.70 21.11
N ALA A 58 -8.49 -2.34 20.43
CA ALA A 58 -7.15 -2.78 20.80
C ALA A 58 -6.80 -2.32 22.23
N ASP A 59 -7.04 -1.05 22.53
CA ASP A 59 -6.77 -0.50 23.86
C ASP A 59 -7.51 -1.26 24.95
N ALA A 60 -8.79 -1.59 24.71
CA ALA A 60 -9.59 -2.34 25.68
C ALA A 60 -9.10 -3.78 25.86
N LEU A 61 -8.39 -4.32 24.88
CA LEU A 61 -7.80 -5.66 24.94
C LEU A 61 -6.34 -5.64 25.43
N GLY A 62 -5.84 -4.48 25.82
CA GLY A 62 -4.46 -4.34 26.27
C GLY A 62 -3.46 -4.44 25.15
N CYS A 63 -3.84 -4.10 23.94
CA CYS A 63 -3.02 -4.20 22.74
C CYS A 63 -2.78 -2.83 22.12
N ASP A 64 -1.65 -2.71 21.44
CA ASP A 64 -1.35 -1.53 20.61
C ASP A 64 -1.68 -1.88 19.16
N LEU A 65 -2.38 -0.97 18.48
CA LEU A 65 -2.63 -1.13 17.06
C LEU A 65 -1.40 -0.69 16.27
N GLN A 66 -0.88 -1.58 15.46
CA GLN A 66 0.19 -1.26 14.52
C GLN A 66 -0.23 -1.67 13.12
N TYR A 67 0.12 -0.88 12.13
CA TYR A 67 -0.11 -1.22 10.75
C TYR A 67 1.02 -0.68 9.89
N ALA A 68 1.21 -1.26 8.71
CA ALA A 68 2.26 -0.83 7.80
C ALA A 68 1.84 -1.09 6.36
N LEU A 69 2.30 -0.22 5.47
CA LEU A 69 2.27 -0.43 4.04
C LEU A 69 3.66 -0.92 3.65
N ILE A 70 3.74 -2.16 3.20
CA ILE A 70 5.03 -2.77 2.87
C ILE A 70 5.16 -2.75 1.35
N PRO A 71 6.12 -1.99 0.80
CA PRO A 71 6.30 -1.94 -0.65
C PRO A 71 6.64 -3.32 -1.20
N ARG A 72 6.03 -3.69 -2.32
CA ARG A 72 6.33 -4.96 -3.01
C ARG A 72 7.71 -4.97 -3.61
N LYS A 73 8.17 -3.78 -4.02
CA LYS A 73 9.53 -3.51 -4.47
C LYS A 73 10.01 -2.29 -3.68
N SER A 74 11.32 -2.11 -3.54
CA SER A 74 11.82 -0.91 -2.86
C SER A 74 11.28 0.35 -3.54
N LEU A 75 11.10 1.41 -2.77
CA LEU A 75 10.62 2.68 -3.33
C LEU A 75 11.59 3.22 -4.38
N HIS A 76 12.88 2.99 -4.18
CA HIS A 76 13.90 3.36 -5.16
C HIS A 76 13.69 2.63 -6.50
N GLU A 77 13.46 1.32 -6.44
CA GLU A 77 13.17 0.53 -7.64
C GLU A 77 11.90 1.00 -8.34
N GLN A 78 10.86 1.34 -7.57
CA GLN A 78 9.61 1.83 -8.15
C GLN A 78 9.82 3.17 -8.87
N LEU A 79 10.59 4.07 -8.27
CA LEU A 79 10.92 5.34 -8.91
C LEU A 79 11.72 5.12 -10.19
N ASP A 80 12.71 4.24 -10.12
CA ASP A 80 13.57 3.94 -11.26
C ASP A 80 12.79 3.33 -12.43
N GLU A 81 11.94 2.35 -12.14
CA GLU A 81 11.09 1.72 -13.15
C GLU A 81 10.13 2.72 -13.80
N GLN A 82 9.53 3.59 -12.99
CA GLN A 82 8.60 4.60 -13.51
C GLN A 82 9.32 5.61 -14.37
N ALA A 83 10.52 6.05 -13.96
CA ALA A 83 11.31 6.98 -14.74
C ALA A 83 11.69 6.38 -16.10
N HIS A 84 12.10 5.12 -16.13
CA HIS A 84 12.44 4.43 -17.36
C HIS A 84 11.22 4.23 -18.27
N LYS A 85 10.08 3.89 -17.69
CA LYS A 85 8.84 3.76 -18.45
C LYS A 85 8.46 5.07 -19.12
N LEU A 86 8.48 6.15 -18.36
CA LEU A 86 8.14 7.49 -18.89
C LEU A 86 9.18 7.94 -19.93
N ALA A 87 10.44 7.67 -19.68
CA ALA A 87 11.52 8.00 -20.64
C ALA A 87 11.32 7.29 -21.98
N ARG A 88 10.96 6.01 -21.95
CA ARG A 88 10.67 5.24 -23.17
C ARG A 88 9.47 5.81 -23.92
N GLU A 89 8.43 6.17 -23.19
CA GLU A 89 7.23 6.78 -23.79
C GLU A 89 7.57 8.12 -24.45
N GLN A 90 8.36 8.96 -23.77
CA GLN A 90 8.77 10.24 -24.31
C GLN A 90 9.65 10.09 -25.55
N LEU A 91 10.58 9.15 -25.52
CA LEU A 91 11.46 8.91 -26.67
C LEU A 91 10.68 8.39 -27.88
N THR A 92 9.78 7.44 -27.66
CA THR A 92 8.92 6.90 -28.72
C THR A 92 8.07 8.00 -29.34
N SER A 93 7.48 8.85 -28.52
CA SER A 93 6.68 9.99 -28.98
C SER A 93 7.51 10.97 -29.79
N LEU A 94 8.72 11.27 -29.34
CA LEU A 94 9.64 12.18 -30.04
C LEU A 94 10.03 11.61 -31.41
N LEU A 95 10.43 10.35 -31.46
CA LEU A 95 10.83 9.70 -32.72
C LEU A 95 9.67 9.62 -33.71
N HIS A 96 8.46 9.32 -33.21
CA HIS A 96 7.26 9.30 -34.03
C HIS A 96 6.96 10.70 -34.60
N SER A 97 7.03 11.71 -33.77
CA SER A 97 6.80 13.10 -34.13
C SER A 97 7.80 13.56 -35.22
N MET A 98 9.04 13.07 -35.16
CA MET A 98 10.09 13.39 -36.14
C MET A 98 10.09 12.43 -37.33
N GLN A 99 9.16 11.50 -37.39
CA GLN A 99 9.03 10.47 -38.44
C GLN A 99 10.29 9.61 -38.60
N LEU A 100 10.99 9.37 -37.49
CA LEU A 100 12.23 8.58 -37.49
C LEU A 100 11.98 7.14 -36.95
N GLU A 101 10.75 6.76 -36.75
CA GLU A 101 10.39 5.50 -36.10
C GLU A 101 10.91 4.26 -36.86
N ALA A 102 10.76 4.25 -38.18
CA ALA A 102 11.17 3.10 -39.00
C ALA A 102 12.67 3.07 -39.25
N GLN A 103 13.34 4.23 -39.16
CA GLN A 103 14.78 4.37 -39.38
C GLN A 103 15.47 4.73 -38.06
N GLY A 104 14.80 4.39 -36.97
CA GLY A 104 15.16 4.86 -35.67
C GLY A 104 16.53 4.44 -35.19
N LEU A 105 16.81 4.85 -33.98
CA LEU A 105 18.07 4.59 -33.31
C LEU A 105 18.30 3.09 -33.17
N GLN A 106 19.57 2.69 -33.26
CA GLN A 106 19.95 1.34 -32.89
C GLN A 106 19.62 1.09 -31.43
N ASP A 107 19.39 -0.17 -31.07
CA ASP A 107 18.95 -0.53 -29.72
C ASP A 107 19.85 0.03 -28.62
N LYS A 108 21.18 -0.03 -28.83
CA LYS A 108 22.12 0.52 -27.85
C LYS A 108 21.97 2.03 -27.67
N GLU A 109 21.80 2.75 -28.76
CA GLU A 109 21.64 4.21 -28.73
C GLU A 109 20.31 4.58 -28.08
N ARG A 110 19.25 3.84 -28.41
CA ARG A 110 17.93 4.02 -27.79
C ARG A 110 18.01 3.85 -26.27
N GLU A 111 18.67 2.78 -25.81
CA GLU A 111 18.83 2.54 -24.38
C GLU A 111 19.65 3.64 -23.69
N ARG A 112 20.69 4.15 -24.33
CA ARG A 112 21.45 5.28 -23.77
C ARG A 112 20.59 6.52 -23.61
N GLN A 113 19.74 6.81 -24.58
CA GLN A 113 18.85 7.96 -24.51
C GLN A 113 17.77 7.75 -23.44
N VAL A 114 17.23 6.53 -23.32
CA VAL A 114 16.28 6.21 -22.25
C VAL A 114 16.93 6.40 -20.88
N GLU A 115 18.17 5.91 -20.70
CA GLU A 115 18.90 6.09 -19.45
C GLU A 115 19.12 7.57 -19.11
N SER A 116 19.50 8.37 -20.10
CA SER A 116 19.72 9.80 -19.92
C SER A 116 18.42 10.52 -19.54
N LEU A 117 17.33 10.24 -20.24
CA LEU A 117 16.02 10.83 -19.95
C LEU A 117 15.52 10.40 -18.57
N ALA A 118 15.67 9.13 -18.24
CA ALA A 118 15.26 8.61 -16.92
C ALA A 118 16.02 9.30 -15.79
N ARG A 119 17.32 9.51 -15.97
CA ARG A 119 18.15 10.22 -15.00
C ARG A 119 17.66 11.65 -14.80
N ASP A 120 17.38 12.35 -15.88
CA ASP A 120 16.87 13.72 -15.83
C ASP A 120 15.53 13.77 -15.10
N LEU A 121 14.64 12.82 -15.37
CA LEU A 121 13.34 12.73 -14.70
C LEU A 121 13.48 12.49 -13.20
N LEU A 122 14.44 11.68 -12.80
CA LEU A 122 14.69 11.39 -11.38
C LEU A 122 15.31 12.58 -10.65
N GLU A 123 16.14 13.36 -11.33
CA GLU A 123 16.79 14.55 -10.77
C GLU A 123 15.82 15.74 -10.69
N GLY A 124 14.79 15.74 -11.54
CA GLY A 124 13.79 16.80 -11.56
C GLY A 124 12.69 16.62 -10.54
N SER A 125 11.55 17.24 -10.78
CA SER A 125 10.38 17.04 -9.92
C SER A 125 9.80 15.66 -10.13
N ARG A 126 9.83 14.83 -9.10
CA ARG A 126 9.32 13.46 -9.15
C ARG A 126 7.80 13.42 -9.34
N ARG A 127 7.13 14.54 -9.13
CA ARG A 127 5.68 14.64 -9.34
C ARG A 127 5.29 14.27 -10.77
N GLU A 128 6.12 14.65 -11.74
CA GLU A 128 5.85 14.38 -13.16
C GLU A 128 5.87 12.89 -13.50
N LEU A 129 6.57 12.09 -12.71
CA LEU A 129 6.65 10.64 -12.95
C LEU A 129 5.29 9.95 -12.91
N TRP A 130 4.35 10.50 -12.16
CA TRP A 130 3.09 9.85 -11.81
C TRP A 130 1.86 10.51 -12.45
N GLN A 131 2.05 11.50 -13.28
CA GLN A 131 0.96 12.20 -13.98
C GLN A 131 0.53 11.49 -15.26
#